data_52fe299fb099136b1a5f95afd891fb8b
#
_entry.id   52fe299fb099136b1a5f95afd891fb8b
#
_cell.length_a   1.000
_cell.length_b   1.000
_cell.length_c   1.000
_cell.angle_alpha   90.00
_cell.angle_beta   90.00
_cell.angle_gamma   90.00
#
_symmetry.space_group_name_H-M   'P 1'
#
loop_
_entity.id
_entity.type
_entity.pdbx_description
1 polymer ?
#
loop_
_entity_poly.entity_id
_entity_poly.type
_entity_poly.pdbx_seq_one_letter_code
_entity_poly.pdbx_strand_id
1 'polypeptide(L)'
;MGKKLSVSGYDMWEKESLKNEDNPTPEYNLTEKKILRCFYGDKEYETPVDEMDSDTGIHVSGRLIGGCMDCLVNLTGTEYDYVSEFNDKYKDDGIIWFLESCDLNVFAIRRAMWQMEKAGWFKHVKAFIIGRPLVFGQDMMGLDQYSAVLAAAGKYKVPVIMDVDLGHLPPAMPVISGAYADVSVEKGNITLNYVLR
;
A
#
# COMPACT_ATOMS: atom_id res chain seq x y z
N MET A 1 27.98 9.79 -1.00
CA MET A 1 27.44 8.40 -1.09
C MET A 1 26.23 8.33 -0.18
N GLY A 2 25.02 8.18 -0.71
CA GLY A 2 23.79 8.13 0.10
C GLY A 2 23.76 6.89 1.01
N LYS A 3 23.16 7.02 2.20
CA LYS A 3 22.91 5.86 3.06
C LYS A 3 21.87 4.95 2.39
N LYS A 4 22.13 3.65 2.35
CA LYS A 4 21.17 2.63 1.90
C LYS A 4 20.47 2.06 3.14
N LEU A 5 19.17 1.97 3.10
CA LEU A 5 18.33 1.33 4.11
C LEU A 5 17.42 0.34 3.38
N SER A 6 17.36 -0.89 3.88
CA SER A 6 16.47 -1.92 3.36
C SER A 6 15.45 -2.28 4.44
N VAL A 7 14.18 -2.37 4.04
CA VAL A 7 13.07 -2.78 4.90
C VAL A 7 12.29 -3.84 4.15
N SER A 8 11.99 -4.95 4.84
CA SER A 8 11.18 -6.04 4.28
C SER A 8 9.94 -6.27 5.12
N GLY A 9 8.92 -6.84 4.50
CA GLY A 9 7.70 -7.27 5.18
C GLY A 9 7.93 -8.45 6.13
N TYR A 10 6.94 -8.75 6.94
CA TYR A 10 6.96 -9.82 7.94
C TYR A 10 6.28 -11.08 7.39
N ASP A 11 6.48 -12.24 8.04
CA ASP A 11 5.88 -13.51 7.60
C ASP A 11 4.47 -13.73 8.16
N MET A 12 4.21 -13.18 9.35
CA MET A 12 2.97 -13.36 10.10
C MET A 12 2.40 -12.00 10.51
N TRP A 13 1.08 -11.95 10.70
CA TRP A 13 0.39 -10.74 11.16
C TRP A 13 -0.75 -11.07 12.14
N GLU A 14 -1.20 -10.04 12.87
CA GLU A 14 -2.27 -10.10 13.86
C GLU A 14 -3.58 -9.62 13.23
N LYS A 15 -4.57 -10.50 13.18
CA LYS A 15 -5.94 -10.15 12.80
C LYS A 15 -6.77 -9.69 13.97
N GLU A 16 -6.62 -10.37 15.10
CA GLU A 16 -7.36 -10.09 16.33
C GLU A 16 -6.38 -9.77 17.45
N SER A 17 -6.49 -8.56 17.97
CA SER A 17 -5.61 -8.09 19.04
C SER A 17 -6.01 -8.68 20.40
N LEU A 18 -5.01 -9.02 21.23
CA LEU A 18 -5.18 -9.40 22.64
C LEU A 18 -5.25 -8.18 23.56
N LYS A 19 -5.21 -6.97 23.01
CA LYS A 19 -5.27 -5.72 23.78
C LYS A 19 -6.61 -5.58 24.50
N ASN A 20 -6.56 -5.28 25.80
CA ASN A 20 -7.71 -5.00 26.63
C ASN A 20 -7.34 -3.96 27.71
N GLU A 21 -8.30 -3.59 28.59
CA GLU A 21 -8.09 -2.59 29.63
C GLU A 21 -7.03 -3.02 30.66
N ASP A 22 -6.95 -4.31 30.98
CA ASP A 22 -5.98 -4.87 31.95
C ASP A 22 -4.58 -5.05 31.35
N ASN A 23 -4.53 -5.30 30.03
CA ASN A 23 -3.28 -5.46 29.28
C ASN A 23 -3.31 -4.60 28.01
N PRO A 24 -2.97 -3.28 28.11
CA PRO A 24 -3.07 -2.35 26.99
C PRO A 24 -1.94 -2.49 25.96
N THR A 25 -0.88 -3.23 26.26
CA THR A 25 0.28 -3.42 25.36
C THR A 25 0.74 -4.88 25.35
N PRO A 26 -0.13 -5.83 24.92
CA PRO A 26 0.25 -7.24 24.80
C PRO A 26 1.27 -7.42 23.66
N GLU A 27 1.95 -8.56 23.67
CA GLU A 27 2.64 -9.04 22.47
C GLU A 27 1.63 -9.26 21.33
N TYR A 28 2.10 -9.14 20.10
CA TYR A 28 1.25 -9.34 18.92
C TYR A 28 0.77 -10.78 18.83
N ASN A 29 -0.52 -10.96 18.58
CA ASN A 29 -1.18 -12.25 18.36
C ASN A 29 -1.00 -12.70 16.90
N LEU A 30 0.22 -13.08 16.50
CA LEU A 30 0.59 -13.42 15.14
C LEU A 30 0.01 -14.76 14.71
N THR A 31 -1.27 -14.79 14.34
CA THR A 31 -2.00 -16.01 13.95
C THR A 31 -2.11 -16.20 12.45
N GLU A 32 -2.03 -15.12 11.68
CA GLU A 32 -2.25 -15.15 10.25
C GLU A 32 -0.93 -15.17 9.47
N LYS A 33 -0.81 -16.05 8.47
CA LYS A 33 0.28 -16.03 7.51
C LYS A 33 0.07 -14.89 6.52
N LYS A 34 1.13 -14.13 6.22
CA LYS A 34 1.09 -13.15 5.15
C LYS A 34 0.95 -13.83 3.79
N ILE A 35 0.01 -13.33 2.99
CA ILE A 35 -0.17 -13.68 1.58
C ILE A 35 -0.38 -12.36 0.83
N LEU A 36 0.62 -11.96 0.05
CA LEU A 36 0.48 -10.79 -0.82
C LEU A 36 -0.36 -11.16 -2.03
N ARG A 37 -1.20 -10.22 -2.46
CA ARG A 37 -1.90 -10.30 -3.75
C ARG A 37 -1.40 -9.20 -4.67
N CYS A 38 -0.98 -9.57 -5.85
CA CYS A 38 -0.38 -8.66 -6.82
C CYS A 38 -1.19 -8.62 -8.11
N PHE A 39 -1.40 -7.40 -8.62
CA PHE A 39 -2.16 -7.14 -9.84
C PHE A 39 -1.36 -6.24 -10.77
N TYR A 40 -1.53 -6.42 -12.07
CA TYR A 40 -1.11 -5.45 -13.08
C TYR A 40 -2.35 -4.82 -13.71
N GLY A 41 -2.57 -3.56 -13.41
CA GLY A 41 -3.88 -2.96 -13.66
C GLY A 41 -4.94 -3.64 -12.79
N ASP A 42 -5.96 -4.21 -13.42
CA ASP A 42 -7.07 -4.93 -12.79
C ASP A 42 -6.94 -6.47 -12.84
N LYS A 43 -5.83 -6.98 -13.41
CA LYS A 43 -5.59 -8.41 -13.56
C LYS A 43 -4.58 -8.90 -12.54
N GLU A 44 -4.93 -9.96 -11.82
CA GLU A 44 -3.99 -10.62 -10.92
C GLU A 44 -2.83 -11.26 -11.70
N TYR A 45 -1.62 -11.24 -11.13
CA TYR A 45 -0.47 -11.91 -11.73
C TYR A 45 -0.71 -13.41 -11.79
N GLU A 46 -0.36 -14.04 -12.91
CA GLU A 46 -0.53 -15.49 -13.11
C GLU A 46 0.44 -16.29 -12.25
N THR A 47 1.68 -15.78 -12.07
CA THR A 47 2.67 -16.41 -11.18
C THR A 47 2.29 -16.15 -9.72
N PRO A 48 2.13 -17.20 -8.91
CA PRO A 48 1.92 -17.04 -7.46
C PRO A 48 3.06 -16.25 -6.83
N VAL A 49 2.73 -15.32 -5.92
CA VAL A 49 3.72 -14.38 -5.37
C VAL A 49 4.85 -15.07 -4.62
N ASP A 50 4.59 -16.22 -4.00
CA ASP A 50 5.58 -17.05 -3.30
C ASP A 50 6.52 -17.81 -4.28
N GLU A 51 6.13 -17.95 -5.54
CA GLU A 51 6.94 -18.53 -6.62
C GLU A 51 7.71 -17.47 -7.44
N MET A 52 7.43 -16.19 -7.25
CA MET A 52 8.15 -15.11 -7.92
C MET A 52 9.62 -15.08 -7.50
N ASP A 53 10.50 -14.88 -8.47
CA ASP A 53 11.95 -14.70 -8.31
C ASP A 53 12.43 -13.39 -8.93
N SER A 54 13.73 -13.23 -9.12
CA SER A 54 14.32 -12.01 -9.73
C SER A 54 13.88 -11.76 -11.17
N ASP A 55 13.43 -12.80 -11.89
CA ASP A 55 13.04 -12.67 -13.31
C ASP A 55 11.53 -12.48 -13.47
N THR A 56 10.75 -13.07 -12.58
CA THR A 56 9.28 -13.06 -12.61
C THR A 56 8.64 -12.12 -11.59
N GLY A 57 9.44 -11.63 -10.65
CA GLY A 57 9.01 -10.72 -9.58
C GLY A 57 8.68 -9.31 -10.06
N ILE A 58 8.14 -8.52 -9.14
CA ILE A 58 7.83 -7.12 -9.42
C ILE A 58 9.03 -6.27 -9.01
N HIS A 59 9.50 -5.43 -9.92
CA HIS A 59 10.57 -4.46 -9.67
C HIS A 59 10.13 -3.09 -10.16
N VAL A 60 10.05 -2.12 -9.25
CA VAL A 60 9.64 -0.76 -9.57
C VAL A 60 10.36 0.24 -8.67
N SER A 61 10.79 1.36 -9.26
CA SER A 61 11.48 2.44 -8.53
C SER A 61 10.73 3.74 -8.65
N GLY A 62 10.69 4.53 -7.58
CA GLY A 62 10.02 5.83 -7.56
C GLY A 62 10.03 6.51 -6.20
N ARG A 63 9.39 7.67 -6.13
CA ARG A 63 9.15 8.42 -4.89
C ARG A 63 7.93 7.89 -4.17
N LEU A 64 8.10 7.57 -2.91
CA LEU A 64 7.02 7.12 -2.04
C LEU A 64 6.21 8.31 -1.53
N ILE A 65 4.90 8.26 -1.68
CA ILE A 65 3.95 9.18 -1.05
C ILE A 65 2.71 8.40 -0.63
N GLY A 66 2.08 8.78 0.46
CA GLY A 66 0.88 8.10 0.91
C GLY A 66 0.65 8.19 2.41
N GLY A 67 -0.13 7.26 2.93
CA GLY A 67 -0.54 7.16 4.33
C GLY A 67 -1.93 6.56 4.49
N CYS A 68 -2.59 6.92 5.60
CA CYS A 68 -3.94 6.48 5.91
C CYS A 68 -4.98 7.19 5.04
N MET A 69 -5.75 6.42 4.26
CA MET A 69 -6.80 6.97 3.37
C MET A 69 -7.86 7.76 4.13
N ASP A 70 -8.18 7.37 5.37
CA ASP A 70 -9.15 8.04 6.24
C ASP A 70 -8.77 9.52 6.48
N CYS A 71 -7.47 9.78 6.59
CA CYS A 71 -6.93 11.13 6.76
C CYS A 71 -6.70 11.82 5.42
N LEU A 72 -6.08 11.12 4.47
CA LEU A 72 -5.66 11.71 3.20
C LEU A 72 -6.84 12.22 2.36
N VAL A 73 -7.94 11.47 2.32
CA VAL A 73 -9.12 11.86 1.53
C VAL A 73 -9.69 13.22 1.95
N ASN A 74 -9.51 13.60 3.21
CA ASN A 74 -9.99 14.88 3.75
C ASN A 74 -9.10 16.07 3.31
N LEU A 75 -7.91 15.83 2.79
CA LEU A 75 -7.01 16.87 2.29
C LEU A 75 -7.31 17.25 0.83
N THR A 76 -7.98 16.35 0.08
CA THR A 76 -8.22 16.58 -1.36
C THR A 76 -9.00 17.87 -1.62
N GLY A 77 -8.41 18.76 -2.41
CA GLY A 77 -9.01 20.03 -2.80
C GLY A 77 -9.03 21.10 -1.69
N THR A 78 -8.33 20.90 -0.59
CA THR A 78 -8.11 21.92 0.45
C THR A 78 -6.84 22.71 0.18
N GLU A 79 -6.61 23.78 0.94
CA GLU A 79 -5.37 24.56 0.89
C GLU A 79 -4.11 23.80 1.29
N TYR A 80 -4.25 22.60 1.87
CA TYR A 80 -3.16 21.70 2.27
C TYR A 80 -2.87 20.60 1.23
N ASP A 81 -3.57 20.59 0.10
CA ASP A 81 -3.38 19.62 -0.98
C ASP A 81 -2.24 20.04 -1.92
N TYR A 82 -1.03 19.65 -1.57
CA TYR A 82 0.19 19.86 -2.37
C TYR A 82 0.62 18.63 -3.17
N VAL A 83 -0.26 17.66 -3.38
CA VAL A 83 0.08 16.40 -4.06
C VAL A 83 0.42 16.63 -5.52
N SER A 84 -0.28 17.54 -6.21
CA SER A 84 0.03 17.86 -7.61
C SER A 84 1.43 18.44 -7.77
N GLU A 85 1.84 19.35 -6.88
CA GLU A 85 3.17 19.95 -6.87
C GLU A 85 4.25 18.91 -6.58
N PHE A 86 4.00 17.98 -5.66
CA PHE A 86 4.91 16.88 -5.37
C PHE A 86 5.07 15.98 -6.60
N ASN A 87 3.97 15.58 -7.23
CA ASN A 87 3.96 14.71 -8.41
C ASN A 87 4.71 15.36 -9.57
N ASP A 88 4.47 16.65 -9.84
CA ASP A 88 5.14 17.37 -10.93
C ASP A 88 6.64 17.57 -10.65
N LYS A 89 7.02 17.81 -9.40
CA LYS A 89 8.42 17.93 -8.98
C LYS A 89 9.19 16.63 -9.18
N TYR A 90 8.58 15.50 -8.93
CA TYR A 90 9.23 14.19 -8.98
C TYR A 90 8.75 13.30 -10.14
N LYS A 91 8.17 13.89 -11.18
CA LYS A 91 7.63 13.17 -12.35
C LYS A 91 8.64 12.24 -13.03
N ASP A 92 9.92 12.62 -13.05
CA ASP A 92 10.99 11.85 -13.70
C ASP A 92 11.39 10.63 -12.84
N ASP A 93 11.32 10.75 -11.51
CA ASP A 93 11.48 9.62 -10.60
C ASP A 93 10.27 8.66 -10.71
N GLY A 94 9.07 9.21 -10.96
CA GLY A 94 7.78 8.54 -10.87
C GLY A 94 7.32 8.34 -9.42
N ILE A 95 6.05 8.06 -9.23
CA ILE A 95 5.39 8.03 -7.92
C ILE A 95 4.97 6.62 -7.56
N ILE A 96 5.29 6.19 -6.35
CA ILE A 96 4.79 4.95 -5.76
C ILE A 96 3.87 5.34 -4.60
N TRP A 97 2.59 5.06 -4.75
CA TRP A 97 1.60 5.31 -3.70
C TRP A 97 1.59 4.18 -2.69
N PHE A 98 1.72 4.50 -1.38
CA PHE A 98 1.45 3.57 -0.31
C PHE A 98 0.21 4.03 0.47
N LEU A 99 -0.80 3.17 0.57
CA LEU A 99 -2.09 3.50 1.15
C LEU A 99 -2.56 2.40 2.10
N GLU A 100 -3.21 2.78 3.18
CA GLU A 100 -3.88 1.88 4.12
C GLU A 100 -5.16 2.53 4.64
N SER A 101 -6.01 1.77 5.33
CA SER A 101 -7.24 2.31 5.93
C SER A 101 -7.49 1.73 7.31
N CYS A 102 -8.00 2.60 8.20
CA CYS A 102 -8.41 2.26 9.56
C CYS A 102 -9.92 1.99 9.61
N ASP A 103 -10.74 3.05 9.58
CA ASP A 103 -12.18 2.96 9.82
C ASP A 103 -13.02 2.81 8.54
N LEU A 104 -12.41 2.90 7.36
CA LEU A 104 -13.14 2.83 6.09
C LEU A 104 -13.61 1.40 5.82
N ASN A 105 -14.93 1.21 5.66
CA ASN A 105 -15.46 0.00 5.05
C ASN A 105 -15.17 -0.01 3.53
N VAL A 106 -15.42 -1.14 2.87
CA VAL A 106 -15.07 -1.32 1.44
C VAL A 106 -15.74 -0.28 0.52
N PHE A 107 -16.96 0.19 0.84
CA PHE A 107 -17.58 1.28 0.08
C PHE A 107 -16.84 2.61 0.29
N ALA A 108 -16.38 2.88 1.51
CA ALA A 108 -15.63 4.09 1.82
C ALA A 108 -14.23 4.05 1.20
N ILE A 109 -13.54 2.90 1.21
CA ILE A 109 -12.27 2.69 0.49
C ILE A 109 -12.46 3.00 -1.00
N ARG A 110 -13.50 2.46 -1.63
CA ARG A 110 -13.78 2.74 -3.04
C ARG A 110 -14.03 4.23 -3.32
N ARG A 111 -14.77 4.92 -2.44
CA ARG A 111 -15.01 6.37 -2.58
C ARG A 111 -13.73 7.18 -2.38
N ALA A 112 -12.90 6.83 -1.40
CA ALA A 112 -11.62 7.49 -1.13
C ALA A 112 -10.68 7.36 -2.34
N MET A 113 -10.51 6.15 -2.86
CA MET A 113 -9.71 5.89 -4.08
C MET A 113 -10.22 6.69 -5.28
N TRP A 114 -11.56 6.74 -5.48
CA TRP A 114 -12.17 7.52 -6.54
C TRP A 114 -11.91 9.03 -6.37
N GLN A 115 -12.04 9.56 -5.15
CA GLN A 115 -11.83 10.97 -4.86
C GLN A 115 -10.38 11.39 -5.11
N MET A 116 -9.40 10.62 -4.62
CA MET A 116 -7.97 10.84 -4.88
C MET A 116 -7.65 10.76 -6.37
N GLU A 117 -8.25 9.80 -7.11
CA GLU A 117 -8.14 9.71 -8.57
C GLU A 117 -8.64 11.00 -9.25
N LYS A 118 -9.84 11.49 -8.85
CA LYS A 118 -10.46 12.69 -9.45
C LYS A 118 -9.74 13.97 -9.09
N ALA A 119 -9.08 14.02 -7.93
CA ALA A 119 -8.19 15.11 -7.55
C ALA A 119 -6.85 15.10 -8.32
N GLY A 120 -6.59 14.08 -9.16
CA GLY A 120 -5.37 13.99 -9.97
C GLY A 120 -4.16 13.45 -9.19
N TRP A 121 -4.37 12.91 -8.00
CA TRP A 121 -3.29 12.46 -7.12
C TRP A 121 -2.44 11.35 -7.72
N PHE A 122 -3.04 10.49 -8.56
CA PHE A 122 -2.33 9.35 -9.16
C PHE A 122 -1.59 9.69 -10.46
N LYS A 123 -1.36 10.98 -10.74
CA LYS A 123 -0.52 11.39 -11.85
C LYS A 123 0.91 10.88 -11.67
N HIS A 124 1.52 10.39 -12.75
CA HIS A 124 2.87 9.80 -12.77
C HIS A 124 3.07 8.56 -11.87
N VAL A 125 1.98 7.89 -11.49
CA VAL A 125 2.05 6.67 -10.68
C VAL A 125 2.78 5.56 -11.44
N LYS A 126 3.67 4.84 -10.73
CA LYS A 126 4.38 3.65 -11.20
C LYS A 126 3.98 2.36 -10.47
N ALA A 127 3.48 2.48 -9.25
CA ALA A 127 2.93 1.36 -8.49
C ALA A 127 2.04 1.84 -7.34
N PHE A 128 1.20 0.94 -6.86
CA PHE A 128 0.46 1.08 -5.60
C PHE A 128 0.89 -0.02 -4.63
N ILE A 129 1.15 0.36 -3.40
CA ILE A 129 1.42 -0.53 -2.26
C ILE A 129 0.26 -0.33 -1.28
N ILE A 130 -0.56 -1.34 -1.10
CA ILE A 130 -1.80 -1.25 -0.32
C ILE A 130 -1.69 -2.13 0.90
N GLY A 131 -1.82 -1.53 2.07
CA GLY A 131 -1.84 -2.22 3.35
C GLY A 131 -3.14 -3.00 3.58
N ARG A 132 -3.09 -3.96 4.48
CA ARG A 132 -4.31 -4.65 4.95
C ARG A 132 -5.23 -3.65 5.64
N PRO A 133 -6.49 -3.50 5.18
CA PRO A 133 -7.45 -2.64 5.87
C PRO A 133 -7.84 -3.26 7.23
N LEU A 134 -8.21 -2.45 8.21
CA LEU A 134 -8.70 -2.96 9.51
C LEU A 134 -9.94 -3.86 9.33
N VAL A 135 -10.75 -3.58 8.32
CA VAL A 135 -11.91 -4.40 7.92
C VAL A 135 -11.54 -5.58 6.99
N PHE A 136 -10.35 -6.17 7.17
CA PHE A 136 -9.83 -7.24 6.33
C PHE A 136 -10.82 -8.38 6.15
N GLY A 137 -11.05 -8.76 4.88
CA GLY A 137 -11.99 -9.81 4.50
C GLY A 137 -13.46 -9.36 4.46
N GLN A 138 -13.75 -8.06 4.61
CA GLN A 138 -15.10 -7.56 4.48
C GLN A 138 -15.59 -7.68 3.02
N ASP A 139 -16.79 -8.22 2.84
CA ASP A 139 -17.57 -8.15 1.61
C ASP A 139 -18.89 -7.43 1.90
N MET A 140 -19.23 -6.44 1.10
CA MET A 140 -20.50 -5.74 1.16
C MET A 140 -21.14 -5.70 -0.21
N MET A 141 -22.21 -6.46 -0.40
CA MET A 141 -22.96 -6.55 -1.68
C MET A 141 -22.07 -6.95 -2.86
N GLY A 142 -21.13 -7.87 -2.64
CA GLY A 142 -20.18 -8.34 -3.66
C GLY A 142 -19.02 -7.39 -3.94
N LEU A 143 -18.82 -6.37 -3.12
CA LEU A 143 -17.65 -5.51 -3.15
C LEU A 143 -16.71 -5.90 -2.00
N ASP A 144 -15.53 -6.39 -2.35
CA ASP A 144 -14.44 -6.68 -1.43
C ASP A 144 -13.36 -5.58 -1.42
N GLN A 145 -12.37 -5.72 -0.54
CA GLN A 145 -11.25 -4.77 -0.41
C GLN A 145 -10.43 -4.64 -1.70
N TYR A 146 -10.28 -5.72 -2.46
CA TYR A 146 -9.49 -5.73 -3.69
C TYR A 146 -10.21 -4.96 -4.80
N SER A 147 -11.45 -5.31 -5.06
CA SER A 147 -12.30 -4.64 -6.05
C SER A 147 -12.53 -3.16 -5.72
N ALA A 148 -12.57 -2.82 -4.42
CA ALA A 148 -12.71 -1.43 -3.98
C ALA A 148 -11.51 -0.56 -4.41
N VAL A 149 -10.29 -1.08 -4.28
CA VAL A 149 -9.05 -0.40 -4.68
C VAL A 149 -8.86 -0.43 -6.20
N LEU A 150 -9.02 -1.61 -6.83
CA LEU A 150 -8.75 -1.81 -8.25
C LEU A 150 -9.69 -1.01 -9.17
N ALA A 151 -10.86 -0.63 -8.69
CA ALA A 151 -11.78 0.23 -9.46
C ALA A 151 -11.15 1.59 -9.86
N ALA A 152 -10.19 2.10 -9.11
CA ALA A 152 -9.43 3.30 -9.44
C ALA A 152 -8.00 2.94 -9.89
N ALA A 153 -7.24 2.21 -9.07
CA ALA A 153 -5.85 1.88 -9.32
C ALA A 153 -5.64 1.06 -10.60
N GLY A 154 -6.55 0.13 -10.91
CA GLY A 154 -6.48 -0.75 -12.08
C GLY A 154 -6.42 -0.04 -13.43
N LYS A 155 -6.93 1.19 -13.50
CA LYS A 155 -6.93 1.99 -14.75
C LYS A 155 -5.54 2.42 -15.20
N TYR A 156 -4.59 2.49 -14.28
CA TYR A 156 -3.23 2.98 -14.56
C TYR A 156 -2.32 1.94 -15.19
N LYS A 157 -2.71 0.66 -15.20
CA LYS A 157 -1.91 -0.45 -15.73
C LYS A 157 -0.49 -0.46 -15.21
N VAL A 158 -0.38 -0.38 -13.90
CA VAL A 158 0.86 -0.48 -13.13
C VAL A 158 0.70 -1.59 -12.07
N PRO A 159 1.78 -2.06 -11.46
CA PRO A 159 1.68 -2.99 -10.34
C PRO A 159 0.86 -2.43 -9.18
N VAL A 160 -0.05 -3.25 -8.64
CA VAL A 160 -0.81 -3.00 -7.41
C VAL A 160 -0.52 -4.14 -6.46
N ILE A 161 0.24 -3.89 -5.42
CA ILE A 161 0.69 -4.87 -4.43
C ILE A 161 -0.19 -4.69 -3.20
N MET A 162 -0.98 -5.71 -2.86
CA MET A 162 -1.98 -5.64 -1.80
C MET A 162 -1.65 -6.58 -0.63
N ASP A 163 -2.28 -6.33 0.51
CA ASP A 163 -2.11 -7.04 1.77
C ASP A 163 -0.69 -6.91 2.36
N VAL A 164 -0.05 -5.76 2.06
CA VAL A 164 1.27 -5.41 2.59
C VAL A 164 1.18 -5.07 4.09
N ASP A 165 2.28 -5.26 4.81
CA ASP A 165 2.42 -4.96 6.24
C ASP A 165 2.45 -3.45 6.48
N LEU A 166 1.36 -2.77 6.17
CA LEU A 166 1.12 -1.33 6.37
C LEU A 166 -0.20 -1.12 7.10
N GLY A 167 -0.23 -0.14 7.97
CA GLY A 167 -1.46 0.31 8.61
C GLY A 167 -1.71 -0.25 10.00
N HIS A 168 -2.97 -0.55 10.29
CA HIS A 168 -3.47 -0.77 11.65
C HIS A 168 -3.55 -2.24 12.07
N LEU A 169 -3.29 -3.19 11.16
CA LEU A 169 -3.14 -4.61 11.48
C LEU A 169 -1.65 -4.95 11.60
N PRO A 170 -1.14 -5.15 12.83
CA PRO A 170 0.29 -5.30 13.08
C PRO A 170 0.84 -6.68 12.64
N PRO A 171 2.18 -6.76 12.44
CA PRO A 171 3.14 -5.66 12.54
C PRO A 171 3.13 -4.78 11.30
N ALA A 172 3.56 -3.51 11.44
CA ALA A 172 3.69 -2.58 10.33
C ALA A 172 5.16 -2.32 10.00
N MET A 173 5.51 -2.43 8.71
CA MET A 173 6.83 -2.08 8.23
C MET A 173 6.97 -0.55 8.11
N PRO A 174 8.13 0.04 8.47
CA PRO A 174 8.32 1.47 8.34
C PRO A 174 8.44 1.88 6.87
N VAL A 175 7.71 2.95 6.51
CA VAL A 175 7.78 3.58 5.18
C VAL A 175 8.20 5.03 5.33
N ILE A 176 9.16 5.48 4.51
CA ILE A 176 9.68 6.85 4.52
C ILE A 176 9.00 7.63 3.39
N SER A 177 8.02 8.46 3.76
CA SER A 177 7.32 9.34 2.80
C SER A 177 8.30 10.35 2.15
N GLY A 178 8.17 10.57 0.86
CA GLY A 178 9.04 11.45 0.06
C GLY A 178 10.39 10.82 -0.35
N ALA A 179 10.77 9.67 0.21
CA ALA A 179 12.01 9.01 -0.16
C ALA A 179 11.90 8.32 -1.53
N TYR A 180 13.04 8.24 -2.24
CA TYR A 180 13.16 7.36 -3.40
C TYR A 180 13.47 5.94 -2.94
N ALA A 181 12.76 4.97 -3.46
CA ALA A 181 12.98 3.56 -3.16
C ALA A 181 12.92 2.68 -4.41
N ASP A 182 13.71 1.62 -4.38
CA ASP A 182 13.57 0.46 -5.25
C ASP A 182 12.71 -0.56 -4.51
N VAL A 183 11.55 -0.89 -5.07
CA VAL A 183 10.58 -1.84 -4.52
C VAL A 183 10.68 -3.14 -5.28
N SER A 184 10.82 -4.24 -4.57
CA SER A 184 10.76 -5.59 -5.16
C SER A 184 9.75 -6.47 -4.43
N VAL A 185 9.09 -7.35 -5.20
CA VAL A 185 8.26 -8.45 -4.67
C VAL A 185 8.78 -9.75 -5.23
N GLU A 186 9.32 -10.58 -4.34
CA GLU A 186 9.90 -11.87 -4.66
C GLU A 186 9.63 -12.85 -3.50
N LYS A 187 9.45 -14.13 -3.80
CA LYS A 187 9.34 -15.21 -2.80
C LYS A 187 8.32 -14.92 -1.69
N GLY A 188 7.17 -14.38 -2.08
CA GLY A 188 6.09 -14.06 -1.14
C GLY A 188 6.32 -12.81 -0.29
N ASN A 189 7.39 -12.05 -0.51
CA ASN A 189 7.70 -10.89 0.31
C ASN A 189 7.94 -9.62 -0.50
N ILE A 190 7.71 -8.47 0.13
CA ILE A 190 8.02 -7.14 -0.41
C ILE A 190 9.26 -6.59 0.29
N THR A 191 10.14 -5.94 -0.47
CA THR A 191 11.32 -5.23 0.05
C THR A 191 11.38 -3.82 -0.51
N LEU A 192 11.64 -2.84 0.36
CA LEU A 192 11.86 -1.44 0.03
C LEU A 192 13.33 -1.10 0.27
N ASN A 193 14.08 -0.80 -0.79
CA ASN A 193 15.47 -0.38 -0.73
C ASN A 193 15.54 1.13 -0.93
N TYR A 194 15.73 1.88 0.16
CA TYR A 194 15.78 3.35 0.13
C TYR A 194 17.13 3.87 -0.30
N VAL A 195 17.11 4.92 -1.13
CA VAL A 195 18.28 5.75 -1.45
C VAL A 195 18.09 7.10 -0.78
N LEU A 196 18.63 7.24 0.42
CA LEU A 196 18.58 8.49 1.19
C LEU A 196 19.67 9.45 0.67
N ARG A 197 19.25 10.57 0.07
CA ARG A 197 20.12 11.63 -0.48
C ARG A 197 20.04 12.90 0.34
#